data_144dd2a2d818047e41d0cd1ac9799799
#
_entry.id   144dd2a2d818047e41d0cd1ac9799799
#
_cell.length_a   1.000
_cell.length_b   1.000
_cell.length_c   1.000
_cell.angle_alpha   90.00
_cell.angle_beta   90.00
_cell.angle_gamma   90.00
#
_symmetry.space_group_name_H-M   'P 1'
#
loop_
_entity.id
_entity.type
_entity.pdbx_description
1 polymer ?
#
loop_
_entity_poly.entity_id
_entity_poly.type
_entity_poly.pdbx_seq_one_letter_code
_entity_poly.pdbx_strand_id
1 'polypeptide(L)'
;KGTSSGIDVNATTQMGNLAGGSIGLSVGGEFRKEKYRNDTVDDVVDNVPSLGASPYHVGGDRHVAALSAAVLLPVLKELEVTLAGRYDKYSDFGSTFNPKVAVRYTPVKSVSIRGSYNTGFRAPSLDEIYGPQSVTYTADPYDDPVLCPGGVVAANGVESRDCGQQAQLL
;
A
#
# COMPACT_ATOMS: atom_id res chain seq x y z
N LYS A 1 10.89 9.09 -9.83
CA LYS A 1 10.28 8.56 -11.06
C LYS A 1 9.79 7.15 -10.81
N GLY A 2 8.48 6.86 -11.08
CA GLY A 2 7.89 5.53 -11.00
C GLY A 2 7.63 4.96 -12.39
N THR A 3 7.80 3.65 -12.55
CA THR A 3 7.46 2.93 -13.78
C THR A 3 6.79 1.62 -13.39
N SER A 4 5.68 1.29 -14.06
CA SER A 4 4.99 0.01 -13.92
C SER A 4 4.81 -0.62 -15.30
N SER A 5 5.09 -1.91 -15.42
CA SER A 5 4.85 -2.69 -16.63
C SER A 5 4.32 -4.07 -16.24
N GLY A 6 3.37 -4.58 -16.99
CA GLY A 6 2.76 -5.87 -16.67
C GLY A 6 2.01 -6.49 -17.84
N ILE A 7 1.62 -7.72 -17.63
CA ILE A 7 0.78 -8.52 -18.51
C ILE A 7 -0.32 -9.12 -17.67
N ASP A 8 -1.54 -9.06 -18.14
CA ASP A 8 -2.69 -9.75 -17.60
C ASP A 8 -3.36 -10.63 -18.65
N VAL A 9 -3.87 -11.76 -18.21
CA VAL A 9 -4.61 -12.71 -19.02
C VAL A 9 -5.87 -13.11 -18.27
N ASN A 10 -7.01 -13.02 -18.95
CA ASN A 10 -8.30 -13.40 -18.37
C ASN A 10 -9.02 -14.35 -19.33
N ALA A 11 -9.60 -15.41 -18.78
CA ALA A 11 -10.45 -16.34 -19.50
C ALA A 11 -11.81 -16.44 -18.81
N THR A 12 -12.86 -16.44 -19.60
CA THR A 12 -14.24 -16.56 -19.12
C THR A 12 -14.96 -17.65 -19.90
N THR A 13 -15.69 -18.48 -19.19
CA THR A 13 -16.51 -19.55 -19.80
C THR A 13 -17.83 -19.68 -19.07
N GLN A 14 -18.75 -20.37 -19.71
CA GLN A 14 -20.01 -20.80 -19.10
C GLN A 14 -20.01 -22.32 -18.98
N MET A 15 -20.48 -22.83 -17.84
CA MET A 15 -20.51 -24.25 -17.59
C MET A 15 -21.75 -24.64 -16.79
N GLY A 16 -22.49 -25.64 -17.27
CA GLY A 16 -23.69 -26.09 -16.58
C GLY A 16 -24.79 -25.03 -16.51
N ASN A 17 -25.94 -25.42 -16.01
CA ASN A 17 -27.09 -24.53 -15.82
C ASN A 17 -27.71 -24.75 -14.45
N LEU A 18 -28.08 -23.65 -13.82
CA LEU A 18 -28.96 -23.60 -12.64
C LEU A 18 -30.35 -23.12 -13.05
N ALA A 19 -31.27 -23.07 -12.09
CA ALA A 19 -32.64 -22.65 -12.35
C ALA A 19 -32.74 -21.20 -12.89
N GLY A 20 -31.76 -20.36 -12.60
CA GLY A 20 -31.69 -18.98 -13.06
C GLY A 20 -30.92 -18.78 -14.37
N GLY A 21 -30.15 -19.77 -14.85
CA GLY A 21 -29.34 -19.66 -16.07
C GLY A 21 -27.99 -20.36 -16.00
N SER A 22 -27.12 -20.04 -16.92
CA SER A 22 -25.78 -20.66 -17.01
C SER A 22 -24.84 -20.15 -15.92
N ILE A 23 -24.04 -21.06 -15.36
CA ILE A 23 -22.99 -20.73 -14.41
C ILE A 23 -21.84 -20.05 -15.18
N GLY A 24 -21.46 -18.85 -14.77
CA GLY A 24 -20.30 -18.14 -15.29
C GLY A 24 -19.05 -18.46 -14.47
N LEU A 25 -17.95 -18.80 -15.13
CA LEU A 25 -16.62 -18.96 -14.53
C LEU A 25 -15.65 -17.99 -15.18
N SER A 26 -14.91 -17.24 -14.37
CA SER A 26 -13.83 -16.37 -14.81
C SER A 26 -12.55 -16.70 -14.03
N VAL A 27 -11.42 -16.82 -14.74
CA VAL A 27 -10.11 -16.99 -14.13
C VAL A 27 -9.15 -15.98 -14.76
N GLY A 28 -8.26 -15.42 -13.97
CA GLY A 28 -7.30 -14.43 -14.44
C GLY A 28 -5.95 -14.60 -13.77
N GLY A 29 -4.90 -14.26 -14.51
CA GLY A 29 -3.54 -14.17 -14.02
C GLY A 29 -2.92 -12.83 -14.40
N GLU A 30 -2.15 -12.26 -13.50
CA GLU A 30 -1.43 -11.00 -13.71
C GLU A 30 0.01 -11.15 -13.25
N PHE A 31 0.92 -10.60 -14.03
CA PHE A 31 2.30 -10.40 -13.62
C PHE A 31 2.69 -8.95 -13.89
N ARG A 32 3.16 -8.24 -12.85
CA ARG A 32 3.53 -6.84 -12.92
C ARG A 32 4.88 -6.60 -12.29
N LYS A 33 5.68 -5.74 -12.91
CA LYS A 33 6.93 -5.20 -12.38
C LYS A 33 6.78 -3.72 -12.14
N GLU A 34 7.09 -3.32 -10.92
CA GLU A 34 7.09 -1.92 -10.49
C GLU A 34 8.52 -1.52 -10.15
N LYS A 35 8.91 -0.32 -10.57
CA LYS A 35 10.20 0.28 -10.25
C LYS A 35 9.98 1.70 -9.75
N TYR A 36 10.67 2.04 -8.70
CA TYR A 36 10.73 3.39 -8.16
C TYR A 36 12.17 3.85 -8.11
N ARG A 37 12.40 5.10 -8.48
CA ARG A 37 13.69 5.76 -8.36
C ARG A 37 13.48 7.23 -8.03
N ASN A 38 14.13 7.68 -6.98
CA ASN A 38 14.19 9.08 -6.59
C ASN A 38 15.65 9.46 -6.39
N ASP A 39 16.12 10.37 -7.22
CA ASP A 39 17.47 10.92 -7.16
C ASP A 39 17.33 12.39 -6.77
N THR A 40 17.95 12.80 -5.67
CA THR A 40 18.06 14.21 -5.31
C THR A 40 19.11 14.84 -6.21
N VAL A 41 18.79 15.97 -6.79
CA VAL A 41 19.72 16.69 -7.66
C VAL A 41 20.82 17.31 -6.79
N ASP A 42 22.07 16.96 -7.06
CA ASP A 42 23.24 17.41 -6.29
C ASP A 42 23.32 18.93 -6.19
N ASP A 43 22.93 19.66 -7.25
CA ASP A 43 22.92 21.12 -7.30
C ASP A 43 22.03 21.78 -6.22
N VAL A 44 20.96 21.10 -5.78
CA VAL A 44 20.08 21.62 -4.73
C VAL A 44 20.71 21.45 -3.36
N VAL A 45 21.45 20.36 -3.16
CA VAL A 45 22.08 20.04 -1.88
C VAL A 45 23.33 20.90 -1.66
N ASP A 46 24.14 21.08 -2.71
CA ASP A 46 25.38 21.87 -2.64
C ASP A 46 25.12 23.37 -2.49
N ASN A 47 23.99 23.86 -3.02
CA ASN A 47 23.66 25.29 -2.99
C ASN A 47 22.74 25.73 -1.83
N VAL A 48 22.18 24.79 -1.06
CA VAL A 48 21.33 25.08 0.10
C VAL A 48 21.74 24.26 1.33
N PRO A 49 22.96 24.51 1.88
CA PRO A 49 23.49 23.74 3.01
C PRO A 49 22.67 23.87 4.29
N SER A 50 21.83 24.89 4.40
CA SER A 50 20.99 25.13 5.58
C SER A 50 19.77 24.18 5.72
N LEU A 51 19.47 23.39 4.69
CA LEU A 51 18.35 22.43 4.73
C LEU A 51 18.72 21.08 5.34
N GLY A 52 19.99 20.83 5.67
CA GLY A 52 20.44 19.54 6.23
C GLY A 52 20.14 18.33 5.33
N ALA A 53 19.81 18.57 4.06
CA ALA A 53 19.54 17.52 3.10
C ALA A 53 20.86 16.92 2.63
N SER A 54 21.04 15.63 2.81
CA SER A 54 22.13 14.90 2.17
C SER A 54 21.68 14.39 0.80
N PRO A 55 22.56 14.38 -0.22
CA PRO A 55 22.23 13.74 -1.49
C PRO A 55 21.88 12.28 -1.24
N TYR A 56 20.72 11.86 -1.71
CA TYR A 56 20.32 10.48 -1.60
C TYR A 56 19.83 9.93 -2.94
N HIS A 57 20.21 8.71 -3.18
CA HIS A 57 19.70 7.92 -4.29
C HIS A 57 18.88 6.78 -3.69
N VAL A 58 17.57 6.87 -3.80
CA VAL A 58 16.68 5.82 -3.32
C VAL A 58 15.93 5.22 -4.48
N GLY A 59 15.83 3.93 -4.46
CA GLY A 59 15.07 3.21 -5.47
C GLY A 59 14.92 1.76 -5.11
N GLY A 60 13.87 1.18 -5.64
CA GLY A 60 13.59 -0.24 -5.47
C GLY A 60 12.75 -0.76 -6.61
N ASP A 61 12.69 -2.05 -6.71
CA ASP A 61 11.81 -2.74 -7.63
C ASP A 61 11.02 -3.84 -6.92
N ARG A 62 9.84 -4.09 -7.43
CA ARG A 62 8.93 -5.11 -6.93
C ARG A 62 8.31 -5.86 -8.09
N HIS A 63 8.18 -7.18 -7.90
CA HIS A 63 7.40 -8.04 -8.77
C HIS A 63 6.11 -8.44 -8.04
N VAL A 64 5.01 -8.42 -8.76
CA VAL A 64 3.70 -8.85 -8.28
C VAL A 64 3.18 -9.91 -9.22
N ALA A 65 2.85 -11.07 -8.68
CA ALA A 65 2.14 -12.12 -9.38
C ALA A 65 0.77 -12.30 -8.72
N ALA A 66 -0.30 -12.30 -9.51
CA ALA A 66 -1.64 -12.44 -8.98
C ALA A 66 -2.44 -13.48 -9.76
N LEU A 67 -3.31 -14.19 -9.03
CA LEU A 67 -4.31 -15.09 -9.57
C LEU A 67 -5.69 -14.66 -9.06
N SER A 68 -6.67 -14.67 -9.94
CA SER A 68 -8.05 -14.36 -9.61
C SER A 68 -8.99 -15.43 -10.17
N ALA A 69 -10.05 -15.71 -9.42
CA ALA A 69 -11.12 -16.56 -9.87
C ALA A 69 -12.46 -15.98 -9.42
N ALA A 70 -13.48 -16.11 -10.25
CA ALA A 70 -14.83 -15.71 -9.93
C ALA A 70 -15.84 -16.70 -10.52
N VAL A 71 -16.87 -17.00 -9.74
CA VAL A 71 -18.00 -17.84 -10.14
C VAL A 71 -19.29 -17.05 -9.97
N LEU A 72 -20.05 -16.96 -11.04
CA LEU A 72 -21.38 -16.39 -11.07
C LEU A 72 -22.40 -17.53 -11.06
N LEU A 73 -23.24 -17.59 -10.04
CA LEU A 73 -24.24 -18.61 -9.80
C LEU A 73 -25.64 -18.00 -9.89
N PRO A 74 -26.33 -18.12 -11.03
CA PRO A 74 -27.74 -17.76 -11.14
C PRO A 74 -28.62 -18.85 -10.50
N VAL A 75 -28.73 -18.81 -9.17
CA VAL A 75 -29.38 -19.86 -8.35
C VAL A 75 -30.87 -19.96 -8.72
N LEU A 76 -31.50 -18.81 -8.86
CA LEU A 76 -32.89 -18.67 -9.32
C LEU A 76 -32.94 -17.55 -10.39
N LYS A 77 -34.07 -17.43 -11.10
CA LYS A 77 -34.26 -16.32 -12.06
C LYS A 77 -34.16 -14.95 -11.41
N GLU A 78 -34.52 -14.88 -10.14
CA GLU A 78 -34.54 -13.66 -9.33
C GLU A 78 -33.29 -13.53 -8.44
N LEU A 79 -32.48 -14.61 -8.27
CA LEU A 79 -31.37 -14.65 -7.31
C LEU A 79 -30.09 -15.07 -7.99
N GLU A 80 -29.10 -14.18 -7.93
CA GLU A 80 -27.75 -14.39 -8.42
C GLU A 80 -26.75 -14.21 -7.30
N VAL A 81 -25.80 -15.14 -7.18
CA VAL A 81 -24.71 -15.10 -6.22
C VAL A 81 -23.39 -15.09 -6.97
N THR A 82 -22.49 -14.18 -6.60
CA THR A 82 -21.13 -14.13 -7.12
C THR A 82 -20.17 -14.45 -5.98
N LEU A 83 -19.30 -15.43 -6.22
CA LEU A 83 -18.16 -15.75 -5.35
C LEU A 83 -16.89 -15.43 -6.12
N ALA A 84 -15.98 -14.70 -5.51
CA ALA A 84 -14.71 -14.39 -6.14
C ALA A 84 -13.58 -14.38 -5.09
N GLY A 85 -12.37 -14.59 -5.58
CA GLY A 85 -11.16 -14.49 -4.78
C GLY A 85 -9.98 -14.04 -5.62
N ARG A 86 -9.10 -13.28 -5.01
CA ARG A 86 -7.84 -12.86 -5.60
C ARG A 86 -6.71 -13.16 -4.63
N TYR A 87 -5.68 -13.82 -5.14
CA TYR A 87 -4.44 -14.07 -4.44
C TYR A 87 -3.32 -13.27 -5.11
N ASP A 88 -2.65 -12.43 -4.34
CA ASP A 88 -1.53 -11.63 -4.80
C ASP A 88 -0.27 -12.03 -4.04
N LYS A 89 0.84 -12.22 -4.77
CA LYS A 89 2.17 -12.50 -4.23
C LYS A 89 3.12 -11.38 -4.63
N TYR A 90 3.71 -10.75 -3.63
CA TYR A 90 4.67 -9.67 -3.77
C TYR A 90 6.07 -10.18 -3.45
N SER A 91 7.10 -9.64 -4.11
CA SER A 91 8.49 -10.04 -3.89
C SER A 91 9.09 -9.49 -2.60
N ASP A 92 8.52 -8.44 -2.04
CA ASP A 92 9.07 -7.63 -0.95
C ASP A 92 8.42 -7.85 0.41
N PHE A 93 7.13 -8.19 0.48
CA PHE A 93 6.45 -8.31 1.78
C PHE A 93 5.53 -9.54 1.94
N GLY A 94 5.46 -10.43 0.95
CA GLY A 94 4.72 -11.69 1.08
C GLY A 94 3.47 -11.78 0.20
N SER A 95 2.39 -12.32 0.72
CA SER A 95 1.19 -12.60 -0.06
C SER A 95 -0.10 -12.21 0.67
N THR A 96 -1.15 -11.96 -0.09
CA THR A 96 -2.48 -11.64 0.42
C THR A 96 -3.56 -12.37 -0.35
N PHE A 97 -4.66 -12.68 0.34
CA PHE A 97 -5.85 -13.28 -0.26
C PHE A 97 -7.07 -12.43 0.07
N ASN A 98 -7.80 -12.03 -0.96
CA ASN A 98 -8.94 -11.15 -0.88
C ASN A 98 -10.21 -11.84 -1.42
N PRO A 99 -11.05 -12.44 -0.56
CA PRO A 99 -12.33 -13.01 -0.95
C PRO A 99 -13.41 -11.93 -1.13
N LYS A 100 -14.37 -12.25 -1.99
CA LYS A 100 -15.57 -11.46 -2.24
C LYS A 100 -16.78 -12.36 -2.39
N VAL A 101 -17.88 -11.97 -1.75
CA VAL A 101 -19.21 -12.55 -1.93
C VAL A 101 -20.16 -11.43 -2.28
N ALA A 102 -20.97 -11.61 -3.29
CA ALA A 102 -22.01 -10.66 -3.66
C ALA A 102 -23.32 -11.40 -3.99
N VAL A 103 -24.44 -10.77 -3.66
CA VAL A 103 -25.79 -11.29 -3.91
C VAL A 103 -26.60 -10.21 -4.60
N ARG A 104 -27.32 -10.61 -5.64
CA ARG A 104 -28.32 -9.79 -6.32
C ARG A 104 -29.66 -10.50 -6.29
N TYR A 105 -30.64 -9.85 -5.75
CA TYR A 105 -32.03 -10.34 -5.66
C TYR A 105 -32.97 -9.36 -6.37
N THR A 106 -33.72 -9.87 -7.35
CA THR A 106 -34.59 -9.08 -8.22
C THR A 106 -36.02 -9.70 -8.18
N PRO A 107 -36.76 -9.47 -7.10
CA PRO A 107 -38.09 -10.09 -6.90
C PRO A 107 -39.11 -9.72 -7.98
N VAL A 108 -38.98 -8.50 -8.52
CA VAL A 108 -39.81 -8.00 -9.63
C VAL A 108 -38.94 -7.16 -10.53
N LYS A 109 -39.31 -7.00 -11.81
CA LYS A 109 -38.49 -6.30 -12.82
C LYS A 109 -38.08 -4.87 -12.44
N SER A 110 -38.88 -4.22 -11.60
CA SER A 110 -38.61 -2.83 -11.17
C SER A 110 -37.80 -2.70 -9.89
N VAL A 111 -37.52 -3.80 -9.16
CA VAL A 111 -36.81 -3.76 -7.88
C VAL A 111 -35.61 -4.69 -7.90
N SER A 112 -34.44 -4.17 -7.61
CA SER A 112 -33.19 -4.94 -7.47
C SER A 112 -32.48 -4.58 -6.16
N ILE A 113 -32.28 -5.58 -5.31
CA ILE A 113 -31.59 -5.48 -4.04
C ILE A 113 -30.21 -6.12 -4.21
N ARG A 114 -29.16 -5.44 -3.79
CA ARG A 114 -27.78 -5.92 -3.90
C ARG A 114 -27.08 -5.80 -2.56
N GLY A 115 -26.31 -6.83 -2.22
CA GLY A 115 -25.42 -6.84 -1.07
C GLY A 115 -24.08 -7.44 -1.46
N SER A 116 -22.98 -6.93 -0.90
CA SER A 116 -21.66 -7.53 -1.10
C SER A 116 -20.78 -7.38 0.14
N TYR A 117 -19.97 -8.38 0.35
CA TYR A 117 -18.88 -8.37 1.33
C TYR A 117 -17.57 -8.73 0.63
N ASN A 118 -16.55 -7.95 0.87
CA ASN A 118 -15.21 -8.21 0.34
C ASN A 118 -14.15 -7.71 1.34
N THR A 119 -13.02 -8.39 1.37
CA THR A 119 -11.81 -7.88 2.00
C THR A 119 -10.96 -7.18 0.95
N GLY A 120 -10.23 -6.16 1.38
CA GLY A 120 -9.27 -5.44 0.53
C GLY A 120 -7.93 -5.33 1.22
N PHE A 121 -6.88 -5.38 0.44
CA PHE A 121 -5.51 -5.14 0.89
C PHE A 121 -4.87 -4.08 -0.02
N ARG A 122 -4.20 -3.11 0.60
CA ARG A 122 -3.34 -2.16 -0.10
C ARG A 122 -1.90 -2.48 0.24
N ALA A 123 -1.11 -2.84 -0.76
CA ALA A 123 0.33 -2.92 -0.61
C ALA A 123 0.91 -1.53 -0.31
N PRO A 124 1.92 -1.40 0.57
CA PRO A 124 2.68 -0.17 0.69
C PRO A 124 3.25 0.24 -0.67
N SER A 125 3.25 1.51 -0.98
CA SER A 125 3.88 2.00 -2.20
C SER A 125 5.41 1.85 -2.11
N LEU A 126 6.09 1.77 -3.24
CA LEU A 126 7.56 1.72 -3.25
C LEU A 126 8.17 3.01 -2.66
N ASP A 127 7.47 4.14 -2.74
CA ASP A 127 7.85 5.39 -2.10
C ASP A 127 7.77 5.29 -0.57
N GLU A 128 6.75 4.64 -0.03
CA GLU A 128 6.61 4.38 1.40
C GLU A 128 7.68 3.43 1.95
N ILE A 129 8.17 2.49 1.13
CA ILE A 129 9.18 1.50 1.53
C ILE A 129 10.60 2.04 1.38
N TYR A 130 10.88 2.70 0.27
CA TYR A 130 12.23 3.13 -0.11
C TYR A 130 12.41 4.66 0.00
N GLY A 131 11.36 5.40 0.37
CA GLY A 131 11.46 6.84 0.59
C GLY A 131 12.46 7.18 1.70
N PRO A 132 13.14 8.34 1.60
CA PRO A 132 14.04 8.77 2.65
C PRO A 132 13.25 9.02 3.94
N GLN A 133 13.86 8.70 5.07
CA GLN A 133 13.33 9.10 6.36
C GLN A 133 13.41 10.63 6.45
N SER A 134 12.26 11.26 6.73
CA SER A 134 12.21 12.69 6.99
C SER A 134 12.69 12.94 8.41
N VAL A 135 13.76 13.68 8.54
CA VAL A 135 14.28 14.15 9.83
C VAL A 135 13.72 15.54 10.08
N THR A 136 13.10 15.72 11.21
CA THR A 136 12.68 17.05 11.70
C THR A 136 13.24 17.31 13.08
N TYR A 137 13.27 18.56 13.47
CA TYR A 137 13.72 18.98 14.78
C TYR A 137 12.52 19.44 15.60
N THR A 138 12.60 19.32 16.92
CA THR A 138 11.60 19.90 17.82
C THR A 138 11.55 21.42 17.63
N ALA A 139 10.36 21.99 17.67
CA ALA A 139 10.19 23.44 17.59
C ALA A 139 10.79 24.15 18.81
N ASP A 140 10.68 23.53 19.98
CA ASP A 140 11.23 24.05 21.23
C ASP A 140 12.55 23.36 21.57
N PRO A 141 13.52 24.11 22.13
CA PRO A 141 14.75 23.57 22.67
C PRO A 141 14.46 22.53 23.76
N TYR A 142 15.20 21.46 23.77
CA TYR A 142 15.12 20.40 24.76
C TYR A 142 16.38 20.38 25.61
N ASP A 143 16.21 20.32 26.91
CA ASP A 143 17.29 20.17 27.88
C ASP A 143 17.40 18.72 28.31
N ASP A 144 18.61 18.18 28.39
CA ASP A 144 18.83 16.83 28.94
C ASP A 144 18.44 16.85 30.44
N PRO A 145 17.47 16.03 30.88
CA PRO A 145 16.98 16.07 32.26
C PRO A 145 18.01 15.68 33.31
N VAL A 146 19.12 15.04 32.91
CA VAL A 146 20.21 14.60 33.80
C VAL A 146 21.41 15.51 33.72
N LEU A 147 21.80 15.93 32.52
CA LEU A 147 23.01 16.70 32.27
C LEU A 147 22.75 18.23 32.20
N CYS A 148 21.49 18.63 32.01
CA CYS A 148 21.06 20.03 31.98
C CYS A 148 19.70 20.22 32.65
N PRO A 149 19.52 19.85 33.91
CA PRO A 149 18.23 19.97 34.59
C PRO A 149 17.78 21.44 34.74
N GLY A 150 16.65 21.78 34.08
CA GLY A 150 16.08 23.12 34.11
C GLY A 150 16.95 24.22 33.48
N GLY A 151 17.73 23.84 32.44
CA GLY A 151 18.58 24.76 31.69
C GLY A 151 19.93 25.07 32.37
N VAL A 152 20.29 24.34 33.42
CA VAL A 152 21.57 24.54 34.16
C VAL A 152 22.45 23.32 33.94
N VAL A 153 23.62 23.53 33.40
CA VAL A 153 24.60 22.46 33.11
C VAL A 153 25.05 21.77 34.40
N ALA A 154 24.84 20.45 34.51
CA ALA A 154 25.36 19.65 35.61
C ALA A 154 26.90 19.51 35.50
N ALA A 155 27.54 19.09 36.60
CA ALA A 155 29.01 18.96 36.65
C ALA A 155 29.65 18.11 35.53
N ASN A 156 28.89 17.19 34.97
CA ASN A 156 29.31 16.30 33.88
C ASN A 156 28.70 16.68 32.52
N GLY A 157 27.92 17.76 32.45
CA GLY A 157 27.25 18.23 31.24
C GLY A 157 28.11 19.18 30.42
N VAL A 158 27.72 19.35 29.19
CA VAL A 158 28.33 20.30 28.23
C VAL A 158 27.20 21.16 27.67
N GLU A 159 27.23 22.48 27.94
CA GLU A 159 26.16 23.41 27.55
C GLU A 159 25.78 23.32 26.08
N SER A 160 26.77 23.30 25.20
CA SER A 160 26.53 23.23 23.75
C SER A 160 25.96 21.89 23.25
N ARG A 161 25.96 20.85 24.08
CA ARG A 161 25.49 19.51 23.72
C ARG A 161 24.22 19.11 24.48
N ASP A 162 24.11 19.49 25.74
CA ASP A 162 23.14 18.94 26.66
C ASP A 162 22.01 19.95 27.04
N CYS A 163 22.22 21.26 26.78
CA CYS A 163 21.26 22.33 27.04
C CYS A 163 20.75 22.94 25.72
N GLY A 164 19.47 23.22 25.65
CA GLY A 164 18.83 23.92 24.53
C GLY A 164 18.97 23.23 23.18
N GLN A 165 19.09 21.91 23.19
CA GLN A 165 19.24 21.15 21.97
C GLN A 165 17.89 20.93 21.28
N GLN A 166 17.89 20.99 19.95
CA GLN A 166 16.75 20.52 19.17
C GLN A 166 16.85 19.01 19.00
N ALA A 167 15.89 18.27 19.53
CA ALA A 167 15.84 16.84 19.34
C ALA A 167 15.50 16.49 17.89
N GLN A 168 16.27 15.59 17.33
CA GLN A 168 16.02 15.04 16.02
C GLN A 168 14.90 13.98 16.12
N LEU A 169 13.81 14.20 15.41
CA LEU A 169 12.70 13.27 15.33
C LEU A 169 12.86 12.42 14.06
N LEU A 170 12.90 11.11 14.22
CA LEU A 170 12.96 10.11 13.13
C LEU A 170 11.56 9.71 12.66
#